data_8cfbc7528ca7fc9047538019e76c2169
#
_entry.id   8cfbc7528ca7fc9047538019e76c2169
#
_cell.length_a   1.000
_cell.length_b   1.000
_cell.length_c   1.000
_cell.angle_alpha   90.00
_cell.angle_beta   90.00
_cell.angle_gamma   90.00
#
_symmetry.space_group_name_H-M   'P 1'
#
loop_
_entity.id
_entity.type
_entity.pdbx_description
1 polymer ?
#
loop_
_entity_poly.entity_id
_entity_poly.type
_entity_poly.pdbx_seq_one_letter_code
_entity_poly.pdbx_strand_id
1 'polypeptide(L)'
;MTDSPPSGTRRVTLSQVAERAGVSRSAVSFVMNGRTDQRLSADVFERVRRAAEELGYRPNQTAKTLRTGRSGTIALVSDFVSSTSYANAMVRGAMRALRERDILLFTVDTEGDPQVEERLLHSLFGRDIDGVIYTSMFTRIVDPPPLLASTRTVLLNCRARGGDDVAVVPDEVEAGREAARLLVAAGHTDGIWFVGDLPPGRRGGLLWNEWGPLALPERLEGIERELASSGLSLAGHAAVDDDWDAPNGQRAVERLLQDGARPSALICVNDAVAAGAYRALHAAEWRIPDDVSVIGFDGSPLAGMLEPSLTSISLPHEDLGRRAATLLLSDDATPRVERVRMAVHLGASVGSPTR
;
A
#
# COMPACT_ATOMS: atom_id res chain seq x y z
N MET A 1 53.91 -11.76 -14.02
CA MET A 1 52.90 -12.82 -13.93
C MET A 1 51.55 -12.12 -13.96
N THR A 2 50.95 -12.07 -15.11
CA THR A 2 49.64 -11.43 -15.36
C THR A 2 48.58 -12.49 -15.14
N ASP A 3 47.86 -12.33 -14.03
CA ASP A 3 46.72 -13.18 -13.70
C ASP A 3 45.53 -12.80 -14.61
N SER A 4 45.20 -13.68 -15.54
CA SER A 4 44.02 -13.52 -16.40
C SER A 4 42.78 -13.82 -15.57
N PRO A 5 41.67 -13.03 -15.68
CA PRO A 5 40.46 -13.29 -14.94
C PRO A 5 39.84 -14.64 -15.35
N PRO A 6 39.18 -15.38 -14.42
CA PRO A 6 38.65 -16.70 -14.68
C PRO A 6 37.62 -16.64 -15.82
N SER A 7 37.77 -17.55 -16.79
CA SER A 7 36.89 -17.72 -17.95
C SER A 7 35.40 -17.87 -17.49
N GLY A 8 34.59 -16.89 -17.84
CA GLY A 8 33.13 -16.94 -17.58
C GLY A 8 32.54 -18.24 -18.15
N THR A 9 31.81 -18.95 -17.34
CA THR A 9 31.06 -20.16 -17.72
C THR A 9 30.21 -19.84 -18.96
N ARG A 10 30.56 -20.43 -20.09
CA ARG A 10 29.92 -20.19 -21.39
C ARG A 10 28.47 -20.61 -21.29
N ARG A 11 27.56 -19.64 -21.38
CA ARG A 11 26.11 -19.86 -21.23
C ARG A 11 25.62 -20.84 -22.29
N VAL A 12 24.91 -21.89 -21.85
CA VAL A 12 24.32 -22.89 -22.75
C VAL A 12 23.36 -22.21 -23.72
N THR A 13 23.43 -22.59 -25.00
CA THR A 13 22.62 -22.00 -26.09
C THR A 13 21.47 -22.89 -26.49
N LEU A 14 20.43 -22.29 -27.12
CA LEU A 14 19.33 -23.02 -27.74
C LEU A 14 19.81 -24.09 -28.72
N SER A 15 20.90 -23.84 -29.44
CA SER A 15 21.49 -24.79 -30.41
C SER A 15 22.01 -26.06 -29.72
N GLN A 16 22.66 -25.93 -28.59
CA GLN A 16 23.16 -27.07 -27.81
C GLN A 16 22.02 -27.91 -27.23
N VAL A 17 20.93 -27.26 -26.78
CA VAL A 17 19.72 -27.99 -26.35
C VAL A 17 19.08 -28.72 -27.53
N ALA A 18 19.01 -28.10 -28.72
CA ALA A 18 18.46 -28.69 -29.93
C ALA A 18 19.26 -29.92 -30.36
N GLU A 19 20.58 -29.83 -30.38
CA GLU A 19 21.47 -30.95 -30.66
C GLU A 19 21.29 -32.09 -29.66
N ARG A 20 21.27 -31.79 -28.35
CA ARG A 20 21.12 -32.78 -27.28
C ARG A 20 19.75 -33.48 -27.31
N ALA A 21 18.68 -32.74 -27.67
CA ALA A 21 17.32 -33.25 -27.78
C ALA A 21 17.02 -33.94 -29.13
N GLY A 22 17.89 -33.79 -30.12
CA GLY A 22 17.68 -34.30 -31.49
C GLY A 22 16.49 -33.64 -32.20
N VAL A 23 16.33 -32.32 -32.07
CA VAL A 23 15.24 -31.53 -32.68
C VAL A 23 15.74 -30.20 -33.25
N SER A 24 14.89 -29.47 -33.98
CA SER A 24 15.26 -28.15 -34.52
C SER A 24 15.32 -27.09 -33.40
N ARG A 25 16.12 -26.01 -33.61
CA ARG A 25 16.14 -24.83 -32.72
C ARG A 25 14.75 -24.24 -32.53
N SER A 26 13.93 -24.23 -33.57
CA SER A 26 12.56 -23.73 -33.50
C SER A 26 11.70 -24.58 -32.56
N ALA A 27 11.83 -25.93 -32.63
CA ALA A 27 11.12 -26.81 -31.70
C ALA A 27 11.52 -26.57 -30.25
N VAL A 28 12.83 -26.40 -29.94
CA VAL A 28 13.30 -26.03 -28.61
C VAL A 28 12.70 -24.68 -28.18
N SER A 29 12.74 -23.67 -29.06
CA SER A 29 12.16 -22.37 -28.78
C SER A 29 10.67 -22.44 -28.46
N PHE A 30 9.90 -23.26 -29.17
CA PHE A 30 8.46 -23.45 -28.91
C PHE A 30 8.22 -24.11 -27.56
N VAL A 31 8.95 -25.20 -27.25
CA VAL A 31 8.82 -25.90 -25.98
C VAL A 31 9.21 -24.99 -24.80
N MET A 32 10.34 -24.31 -24.89
CA MET A 32 10.85 -23.45 -23.82
C MET A 32 10.04 -22.16 -23.59
N ASN A 33 9.23 -21.75 -24.58
CA ASN A 33 8.31 -20.62 -24.44
C ASN A 33 6.86 -21.04 -24.16
N GLY A 34 6.59 -22.33 -23.91
CA GLY A 34 5.25 -22.83 -23.56
C GLY A 34 4.23 -22.70 -24.69
N ARG A 35 4.66 -22.62 -25.96
CA ARG A 35 3.75 -22.50 -27.09
C ARG A 35 3.11 -23.85 -27.41
N THR A 36 1.78 -23.93 -27.23
CA THR A 36 0.98 -25.12 -27.48
C THR A 36 0.30 -25.11 -28.86
N ASP A 37 0.41 -24.00 -29.59
CA ASP A 37 -0.16 -23.78 -30.92
C ASP A 37 0.57 -24.54 -32.04
N GLN A 38 1.68 -25.19 -31.75
CA GLN A 38 2.45 -26.01 -32.68
C GLN A 38 2.20 -27.50 -32.41
N ARG A 39 1.99 -28.27 -33.48
CA ARG A 39 1.77 -29.72 -33.42
C ARG A 39 3.09 -30.47 -33.11
N LEU A 40 3.64 -30.25 -31.93
CA LEU A 40 4.76 -31.03 -31.41
C LEU A 40 4.20 -32.24 -30.62
N SER A 41 4.83 -33.40 -30.76
CA SER A 41 4.43 -34.57 -29.99
C SER A 41 4.87 -34.43 -28.51
N ALA A 42 4.16 -35.09 -27.61
CA ALA A 42 4.52 -35.12 -26.20
C ALA A 42 5.97 -35.59 -25.96
N ASP A 43 6.46 -36.55 -26.80
CA ASP A 43 7.83 -37.04 -26.77
C ASP A 43 8.85 -35.91 -27.07
N VAL A 44 8.57 -35.01 -28.01
CA VAL A 44 9.44 -33.86 -28.29
C VAL A 44 9.50 -32.91 -27.11
N PHE A 45 8.37 -32.63 -26.45
CA PHE A 45 8.33 -31.82 -25.26
C PHE A 45 9.20 -32.40 -24.16
N GLU A 46 9.09 -33.70 -23.91
CA GLU A 46 9.83 -34.38 -22.85
C GLU A 46 11.36 -34.42 -23.13
N ARG A 47 11.76 -34.74 -24.38
CA ARG A 47 13.17 -34.73 -24.77
C ARG A 47 13.81 -33.36 -24.65
N VAL A 48 13.09 -32.28 -25.03
CA VAL A 48 13.60 -30.91 -24.96
C VAL A 48 13.74 -30.48 -23.50
N ARG A 49 12.76 -30.76 -22.62
CA ARG A 49 12.82 -30.44 -21.20
C ARG A 49 14.00 -31.14 -20.53
N ARG A 50 14.15 -32.44 -20.75
CA ARG A 50 15.26 -33.22 -20.20
C ARG A 50 16.62 -32.69 -20.67
N ALA A 51 16.78 -32.39 -21.96
CA ALA A 51 18.01 -31.85 -22.50
C ALA A 51 18.32 -30.46 -21.91
N ALA A 52 17.32 -29.61 -21.71
CA ALA A 52 17.48 -28.31 -21.09
C ALA A 52 17.92 -28.40 -19.63
N GLU A 53 17.32 -29.32 -18.87
CA GLU A 53 17.66 -29.61 -17.46
C GLU A 53 19.10 -30.17 -17.34
N GLU A 54 19.45 -31.20 -18.12
CA GLU A 54 20.77 -31.81 -18.14
C GLU A 54 21.89 -30.81 -18.45
N LEU A 55 21.64 -29.88 -19.37
CA LEU A 55 22.61 -28.86 -19.76
C LEU A 55 22.60 -27.62 -18.85
N GLY A 56 21.62 -27.51 -17.94
CA GLY A 56 21.41 -26.30 -17.15
C GLY A 56 21.03 -25.07 -18.00
N TYR A 57 20.33 -25.30 -19.13
CA TYR A 57 19.89 -24.22 -19.99
C TYR A 57 18.89 -23.30 -19.31
N ARG A 58 19.15 -22.01 -19.38
CA ARG A 58 18.20 -20.97 -18.93
C ARG A 58 17.83 -20.10 -20.14
N PRO A 59 16.54 -19.88 -20.40
CA PRO A 59 16.09 -18.96 -21.45
C PRO A 59 16.77 -17.60 -21.34
N ASN A 60 17.22 -17.05 -22.46
CA ASN A 60 17.79 -15.73 -22.47
C ASN A 60 16.68 -14.68 -22.49
N GLN A 61 16.44 -14.03 -21.34
CA GLN A 61 15.40 -13.00 -21.20
C GLN A 61 15.64 -11.82 -22.15
N THR A 62 16.88 -11.38 -22.34
CA THR A 62 17.20 -10.31 -23.29
C THR A 62 16.74 -10.66 -24.73
N ALA A 63 16.98 -11.90 -25.17
CA ALA A 63 16.52 -12.36 -26.48
C ALA A 63 14.98 -12.46 -26.56
N LYS A 64 14.33 -12.78 -25.44
CA LYS A 64 12.86 -12.78 -25.32
C LYS A 64 12.33 -11.35 -25.41
N THR A 65 12.91 -10.41 -24.66
CA THR A 65 12.56 -8.98 -24.66
C THR A 65 12.70 -8.37 -26.05
N LEU A 66 13.82 -8.60 -26.73
CA LEU A 66 14.04 -8.13 -28.11
C LEU A 66 12.98 -8.64 -29.10
N ARG A 67 12.46 -9.86 -28.90
CA ARG A 67 11.45 -10.46 -29.78
C ARG A 67 10.02 -10.04 -29.44
N THR A 68 9.70 -9.83 -28.16
CA THR A 68 8.33 -9.58 -27.66
C THR A 68 8.08 -8.11 -27.36
N GLY A 69 9.12 -7.29 -27.23
CA GLY A 69 9.05 -5.93 -26.73
C GLY A 69 8.69 -5.84 -25.23
N ARG A 70 8.73 -6.99 -24.50
CA ARG A 70 8.38 -7.05 -23.08
C ARG A 70 9.42 -7.82 -22.29
N SER A 71 9.88 -7.23 -21.19
CA SER A 71 10.86 -7.86 -20.29
C SER A 71 10.22 -8.87 -19.32
N GLY A 72 8.93 -8.74 -19.05
CA GLY A 72 8.25 -9.47 -18.00
C GLY A 72 8.64 -8.95 -16.61
N THR A 73 8.99 -7.66 -16.50
CA THR A 73 9.45 -7.06 -15.25
C THR A 73 8.72 -5.76 -14.98
N ILE A 74 8.17 -5.62 -13.79
CA ILE A 74 7.54 -4.40 -13.26
C ILE A 74 8.42 -3.89 -12.11
N ALA A 75 8.52 -2.56 -11.98
CA ALA A 75 9.13 -1.94 -10.81
C ALA A 75 8.05 -1.40 -9.85
N LEU A 76 8.24 -1.62 -8.55
CA LEU A 76 7.54 -0.89 -7.50
C LEU A 76 8.56 0.04 -6.85
N VAL A 77 8.32 1.34 -6.96
CA VAL A 77 9.17 2.41 -6.42
C VAL A 77 8.45 3.04 -5.24
N SER A 78 9.08 3.05 -4.08
CA SER A 78 8.49 3.57 -2.83
C SER A 78 9.46 4.49 -2.11
N ASP A 79 8.87 5.41 -1.35
CA ASP A 79 9.60 6.27 -0.42
C ASP A 79 10.11 5.52 0.83
N PHE A 80 9.34 4.57 1.39
CA PHE A 80 9.65 3.89 2.66
C PHE A 80 9.14 2.44 2.71
N VAL A 81 9.30 1.66 1.65
CA VAL A 81 8.78 0.29 1.59
C VAL A 81 9.45 -0.65 2.58
N SER A 82 10.70 -0.38 2.93
CA SER A 82 11.48 -1.23 3.84
C SER A 82 11.20 -0.95 5.32
N SER A 83 10.59 0.18 5.67
CA SER A 83 10.48 0.68 7.03
C SER A 83 9.25 0.20 7.80
N THR A 84 8.19 -0.26 7.11
CA THR A 84 6.93 -0.61 7.78
C THR A 84 6.33 -1.93 7.31
N SER A 85 5.59 -2.60 8.22
CA SER A 85 4.81 -3.81 7.89
C SER A 85 3.67 -3.52 6.90
N TYR A 86 3.15 -2.30 6.87
CA TYR A 86 2.07 -1.87 5.99
C TYR A 86 2.52 -1.82 4.53
N ALA A 87 3.68 -1.23 4.25
CA ALA A 87 4.27 -1.21 2.92
C ALA A 87 4.49 -2.63 2.37
N ASN A 88 4.95 -3.56 3.23
CA ASN A 88 5.08 -4.96 2.87
C ASN A 88 3.76 -5.61 2.45
N ALA A 89 2.63 -5.18 2.99
CA ALA A 89 1.32 -5.70 2.57
C ALA A 89 0.97 -5.25 1.15
N MET A 90 1.25 -3.99 0.78
CA MET A 90 1.08 -3.50 -0.59
C MET A 90 1.96 -4.27 -1.59
N VAL A 91 3.24 -4.46 -1.24
CA VAL A 91 4.17 -5.27 -2.06
C VAL A 91 3.66 -6.71 -2.22
N ARG A 92 3.18 -7.36 -1.16
CA ARG A 92 2.61 -8.72 -1.26
C ARG A 92 1.41 -8.78 -2.19
N GLY A 93 0.51 -7.80 -2.12
CA GLY A 93 -0.65 -7.72 -3.00
C GLY A 93 -0.25 -7.59 -4.46
N ALA A 94 0.66 -6.68 -4.78
CA ALA A 94 1.19 -6.50 -6.13
C ALA A 94 1.90 -7.77 -6.62
N MET A 95 2.78 -8.36 -5.79
CA MET A 95 3.54 -9.56 -6.15
C MET A 95 2.64 -10.76 -6.44
N ARG A 96 1.53 -10.94 -5.69
CA ARG A 96 0.57 -12.03 -5.95
C ARG A 96 -0.07 -11.89 -7.32
N ALA A 97 -0.55 -10.69 -7.67
CA ALA A 97 -1.19 -10.42 -8.96
C ALA A 97 -0.21 -10.58 -10.16
N LEU A 98 1.04 -10.16 -9.99
CA LEU A 98 2.08 -10.26 -11.02
C LEU A 98 2.56 -11.70 -11.22
N ARG A 99 2.66 -12.49 -10.14
CA ARG A 99 3.09 -13.89 -10.19
C ARG A 99 2.13 -14.77 -10.99
N GLU A 100 0.83 -14.50 -10.97
CA GLU A 100 -0.17 -15.22 -11.78
C GLU A 100 0.08 -15.08 -13.28
N ARG A 101 0.90 -14.12 -13.70
CA ARG A 101 1.27 -13.83 -15.08
C ARG A 101 2.76 -14.01 -15.38
N ASP A 102 3.49 -14.69 -14.50
CA ASP A 102 4.95 -14.89 -14.60
C ASP A 102 5.74 -13.57 -14.75
N ILE A 103 5.27 -12.49 -14.10
CA ILE A 103 5.92 -11.18 -14.11
C ILE A 103 6.74 -11.01 -12.84
N LEU A 104 7.99 -10.59 -13.00
CA LEU A 104 8.90 -10.28 -11.90
C LEU A 104 8.62 -8.88 -11.35
N LEU A 105 8.59 -8.74 -10.03
CA LEU A 105 8.52 -7.46 -9.36
C LEU A 105 9.91 -7.07 -8.82
N PHE A 106 10.45 -5.94 -9.28
CA PHE A 106 11.56 -5.25 -8.62
C PHE A 106 10.98 -4.24 -7.63
N THR A 107 11.37 -4.34 -6.38
CA THR A 107 11.00 -3.35 -5.36
C THR A 107 12.23 -2.53 -5.02
N VAL A 108 12.11 -1.21 -5.11
CA VAL A 108 13.17 -0.26 -4.74
C VAL A 108 12.63 0.75 -3.74
N ASP A 109 13.48 1.11 -2.79
CA ASP A 109 13.21 2.07 -1.74
C ASP A 109 14.10 3.30 -1.97
N THR A 110 13.48 4.48 -1.98
CA THR A 110 14.19 5.76 -2.21
C THR A 110 14.52 6.46 -0.90
N GLU A 111 13.99 5.96 0.22
CA GLU A 111 14.08 6.61 1.54
C GLU A 111 13.61 8.08 1.52
N GLY A 112 12.75 8.42 0.55
CA GLY A 112 12.26 9.78 0.34
C GLY A 112 13.30 10.77 -0.20
N ASP A 113 14.49 10.29 -0.62
CA ASP A 113 15.55 11.12 -1.23
C ASP A 113 15.35 11.25 -2.75
N PRO A 114 15.07 12.46 -3.27
CA PRO A 114 14.85 12.68 -4.70
C PRO A 114 16.05 12.33 -5.57
N GLN A 115 17.30 12.46 -5.07
CA GLN A 115 18.50 12.12 -5.84
C GLN A 115 18.69 10.59 -5.92
N VAL A 116 18.32 9.88 -4.86
CA VAL A 116 18.29 8.40 -4.86
C VAL A 116 17.22 7.93 -5.84
N GLU A 117 16.03 8.53 -5.79
CA GLU A 117 14.91 8.22 -6.68
C GLU A 117 15.30 8.36 -8.15
N GLU A 118 15.87 9.50 -8.56
CA GLU A 118 16.30 9.75 -9.93
C GLU A 118 17.31 8.69 -10.42
N ARG A 119 18.32 8.39 -9.61
CA ARG A 119 19.33 7.36 -9.95
C ARG A 119 18.74 5.97 -10.09
N LEU A 120 17.83 5.60 -9.19
CA LEU A 120 17.15 4.29 -9.20
C LEU A 120 16.23 4.17 -10.42
N LEU A 121 15.47 5.21 -10.74
CA LEU A 121 14.61 5.24 -11.93
C LEU A 121 15.44 5.07 -13.20
N HIS A 122 16.52 5.82 -13.38
CA HIS A 122 17.42 5.64 -14.54
C HIS A 122 17.97 4.20 -14.62
N SER A 123 18.34 3.62 -13.49
CA SER A 123 18.81 2.23 -13.44
C SER A 123 17.74 1.21 -13.83
N LEU A 124 16.50 1.43 -13.43
CA LEU A 124 15.35 0.58 -13.76
C LEU A 124 15.00 0.67 -15.25
N PHE A 125 14.94 1.90 -15.80
CA PHE A 125 14.65 2.12 -17.22
C PHE A 125 15.74 1.50 -18.12
N GLY A 126 17.01 1.55 -17.70
CA GLY A 126 18.10 0.86 -18.40
C GLY A 126 17.99 -0.68 -18.41
N ARG A 127 16.99 -1.26 -17.72
CA ARG A 127 16.68 -2.69 -17.69
C ARG A 127 15.41 -3.07 -18.46
N ASP A 128 14.88 -2.14 -19.27
CA ASP A 128 13.67 -2.33 -20.09
C ASP A 128 12.46 -2.82 -19.28
N ILE A 129 12.16 -2.19 -18.12
CA ILE A 129 10.96 -2.54 -17.34
C ILE A 129 9.67 -2.25 -18.11
N ASP A 130 8.65 -3.09 -17.94
CA ASP A 130 7.38 -2.99 -18.69
C ASP A 130 6.41 -1.96 -18.06
N GLY A 131 6.68 -1.49 -16.85
CA GLY A 131 5.86 -0.49 -16.16
C GLY A 131 6.31 -0.25 -14.73
N VAL A 132 5.70 0.76 -14.10
CA VAL A 132 6.01 1.20 -12.74
C VAL A 132 4.75 1.29 -11.89
N ILE A 133 4.80 0.74 -10.68
CA ILE A 133 3.91 1.08 -9.57
C ILE A 133 4.66 2.08 -8.71
N TYR A 134 4.26 3.35 -8.79
CA TYR A 134 4.86 4.42 -7.99
C TYR A 134 4.03 4.58 -6.71
N THR A 135 4.65 4.34 -5.56
CA THR A 135 3.90 4.23 -4.31
C THR A 135 4.44 5.14 -3.22
N SER A 136 3.54 5.64 -2.38
CA SER A 136 3.89 6.35 -1.15
C SER A 136 3.41 5.58 0.07
N MET A 137 4.18 5.65 1.16
CA MET A 137 3.81 5.05 2.44
C MET A 137 2.56 5.69 3.02
N PHE A 138 2.41 7.00 2.87
CA PHE A 138 1.24 7.77 3.33
C PHE A 138 0.38 8.18 2.14
N THR A 139 -0.95 8.14 2.30
CA THR A 139 -1.87 8.64 1.26
C THR A 139 -1.72 10.14 1.11
N ARG A 140 -1.08 10.57 0.01
CA ARG A 140 -0.72 11.98 -0.23
C ARG A 140 -0.74 12.38 -1.69
N ILE A 141 -0.71 13.71 -1.94
CA ILE A 141 -0.44 14.28 -3.25
C ILE A 141 1.08 14.25 -3.49
N VAL A 142 1.47 13.79 -4.66
CA VAL A 142 2.87 13.72 -5.10
C VAL A 142 3.06 14.48 -6.42
N ASP A 143 4.31 14.81 -6.72
CA ASP A 143 4.74 15.28 -8.03
C ASP A 143 5.62 14.15 -8.64
N PRO A 144 5.03 13.23 -9.43
CA PRO A 144 5.77 12.09 -9.96
C PRO A 144 6.94 12.54 -10.83
N PRO A 145 8.11 11.89 -10.73
CA PRO A 145 9.26 12.22 -11.57
C PRO A 145 8.92 12.22 -13.06
N PRO A 146 9.37 13.22 -13.85
CA PRO A 146 9.03 13.34 -15.27
C PRO A 146 9.41 12.10 -16.10
N LEU A 147 10.41 11.35 -15.66
CA LEU A 147 10.84 10.10 -16.30
C LEU A 147 9.73 9.06 -16.37
N LEU A 148 8.81 9.04 -15.40
CA LEU A 148 7.67 8.12 -15.36
C LEU A 148 6.67 8.35 -16.49
N ALA A 149 6.63 9.54 -17.09
CA ALA A 149 5.77 9.82 -18.25
C ALA A 149 6.12 9.00 -19.50
N SER A 150 7.34 8.43 -19.55
CA SER A 150 7.81 7.60 -20.66
C SER A 150 7.40 6.13 -20.55
N THR A 151 6.77 5.71 -19.46
CA THR A 151 6.34 4.34 -19.24
C THR A 151 4.96 4.27 -18.61
N ARG A 152 4.34 3.10 -18.71
CA ARG A 152 3.07 2.86 -18.03
C ARG A 152 3.25 2.92 -16.53
N THR A 153 2.53 3.83 -15.87
CA THR A 153 2.64 4.07 -14.45
C THR A 153 1.26 4.02 -13.79
N VAL A 154 1.19 3.38 -12.63
CA VAL A 154 0.04 3.44 -11.72
C VAL A 154 0.52 3.98 -10.38
N LEU A 155 -0.18 4.97 -9.86
CA LEU A 155 0.07 5.52 -8.54
C LEU A 155 -0.63 4.66 -7.49
N LEU A 156 0.10 4.27 -6.46
CA LEU A 156 -0.39 3.44 -5.37
C LEU A 156 -0.28 4.21 -4.05
N ASN A 157 -1.39 4.35 -3.36
CA ASN A 157 -1.49 5.09 -2.09
C ASN A 157 -1.04 6.56 -2.21
N CYS A 158 -1.13 7.14 -3.41
CA CYS A 158 -0.86 8.56 -3.69
C CYS A 158 -1.59 9.01 -4.95
N ARG A 159 -1.65 10.32 -5.17
CA ARG A 159 -2.27 10.97 -6.32
C ARG A 159 -1.33 12.03 -6.89
N ALA A 160 -1.32 12.20 -8.21
CA ALA A 160 -0.60 13.31 -8.82
C ALA A 160 -1.31 14.64 -8.58
N ARG A 161 -0.54 15.72 -8.41
CA ARG A 161 -1.07 17.10 -8.25
C ARG A 161 -1.92 17.53 -9.43
N GLY A 162 -1.63 17.07 -10.62
CA GLY A 162 -2.37 17.43 -11.85
C GLY A 162 -3.71 16.71 -12.02
N GLY A 163 -3.93 15.59 -11.33
CA GLY A 163 -5.17 14.80 -11.40
C GLY A 163 -5.34 13.89 -12.62
N ASP A 164 -4.42 13.92 -13.58
CA ASP A 164 -4.44 13.08 -14.80
C ASP A 164 -3.67 11.75 -14.56
N ASP A 165 -4.03 11.05 -13.51
CA ASP A 165 -3.34 9.85 -13.06
C ASP A 165 -4.25 8.62 -13.04
N VAL A 166 -3.65 7.44 -13.23
CA VAL A 166 -4.26 6.17 -12.85
C VAL A 166 -3.78 5.85 -11.44
N ALA A 167 -4.67 5.95 -10.47
CA ALA A 167 -4.32 5.82 -9.07
C ALA A 167 -5.22 4.84 -8.31
N VAL A 168 -4.66 4.20 -7.29
CA VAL A 168 -5.37 3.35 -6.33
C VAL A 168 -5.09 3.88 -4.93
N VAL A 169 -6.14 4.29 -4.23
CA VAL A 169 -6.06 4.87 -2.88
C VAL A 169 -7.11 4.25 -1.95
N PRO A 170 -6.94 4.30 -0.62
CA PRO A 170 -8.01 3.96 0.32
C PRO A 170 -9.21 4.90 0.15
N ASP A 171 -10.40 4.43 0.47
CA ASP A 171 -11.59 5.27 0.53
C ASP A 171 -11.74 5.88 1.93
N GLU A 172 -10.95 6.92 2.18
CA GLU A 172 -10.87 7.58 3.48
C GLU A 172 -12.15 8.35 3.84
N VAL A 173 -12.85 8.89 2.84
CA VAL A 173 -14.14 9.57 3.09
C VAL A 173 -15.16 8.58 3.61
N GLU A 174 -15.33 7.43 2.94
CA GLU A 174 -16.28 6.41 3.41
C GLU A 174 -15.82 5.78 4.73
N ALA A 175 -14.52 5.63 4.95
CA ALA A 175 -13.99 5.16 6.25
C ALA A 175 -14.33 6.12 7.39
N GLY A 176 -14.18 7.42 7.18
CA GLY A 176 -14.60 8.44 8.16
C GLY A 176 -16.09 8.39 8.44
N ARG A 177 -16.91 8.22 7.40
CA ARG A 177 -18.37 8.05 7.54
C ARG A 177 -18.73 6.81 8.35
N GLU A 178 -18.07 5.68 8.09
CA GLU A 178 -18.30 4.44 8.85
C GLU A 178 -17.96 4.61 10.34
N ALA A 179 -16.85 5.30 10.68
CA ALA A 179 -16.49 5.58 12.07
C ALA A 179 -17.59 6.38 12.79
N ALA A 180 -18.07 7.46 12.18
CA ALA A 180 -19.12 8.28 12.74
C ALA A 180 -20.46 7.51 12.83
N ARG A 181 -20.81 6.73 11.80
CA ARG A 181 -22.03 5.91 11.76
C ARG A 181 -22.10 4.89 12.89
N LEU A 182 -20.96 4.25 13.21
CA LEU A 182 -20.90 3.30 14.33
C LEU A 182 -21.23 3.98 15.65
N LEU A 183 -20.73 5.18 15.90
CA LEU A 183 -21.00 5.94 17.12
C LEU A 183 -22.45 6.42 17.17
N VAL A 184 -22.97 6.96 16.07
CA VAL A 184 -24.39 7.38 15.99
C VAL A 184 -25.31 6.18 16.21
N ALA A 185 -25.01 5.03 15.60
CA ALA A 185 -25.78 3.80 15.77
C ALA A 185 -25.72 3.24 17.21
N ALA A 186 -24.60 3.49 17.92
CA ALA A 186 -24.46 3.16 19.34
C ALA A 186 -25.21 4.13 20.26
N GLY A 187 -25.75 5.25 19.74
CA GLY A 187 -26.55 6.22 20.49
C GLY A 187 -25.80 7.46 20.96
N HIS A 188 -24.58 7.70 20.47
CA HIS A 188 -23.86 8.95 20.77
C HIS A 188 -24.54 10.12 20.07
N THR A 189 -24.91 11.16 20.82
CA THR A 189 -25.59 12.36 20.34
C THR A 189 -24.78 13.64 20.56
N ASP A 190 -23.72 13.57 21.36
CA ASP A 190 -22.78 14.66 21.65
C ASP A 190 -21.47 14.11 22.20
N GLY A 191 -20.51 14.99 22.52
CA GLY A 191 -19.25 14.61 23.16
C GLY A 191 -18.34 13.74 22.30
N ILE A 192 -18.49 13.71 20.97
CA ILE A 192 -17.62 12.97 20.06
C ILE A 192 -16.40 13.84 19.73
N TRP A 193 -15.21 13.36 20.07
CA TRP A 193 -13.96 14.06 19.83
C TRP A 193 -13.09 13.33 18.82
N PHE A 194 -12.38 14.10 17.98
CA PHE A 194 -11.32 13.56 17.14
C PHE A 194 -9.96 13.72 17.83
N VAL A 195 -9.17 12.63 17.89
CA VAL A 195 -7.83 12.60 18.46
C VAL A 195 -6.82 12.41 17.34
N GLY A 196 -6.13 13.47 16.97
CA GLY A 196 -5.21 13.48 15.84
C GLY A 196 -4.85 14.91 15.44
N ASP A 197 -4.03 15.03 14.41
CA ASP A 197 -3.69 16.32 13.86
C ASP A 197 -4.87 16.97 13.12
N LEU A 198 -4.76 18.26 12.89
CA LEU A 198 -5.70 19.00 12.06
C LEU A 198 -5.06 19.32 10.70
N PRO A 199 -5.85 19.28 9.61
CA PRO A 199 -5.37 19.67 8.30
C PRO A 199 -4.76 21.09 8.29
N PRO A 200 -3.82 21.38 7.36
CA PRO A 200 -3.26 22.71 7.19
C PRO A 200 -4.35 23.78 7.04
N GLY A 201 -4.18 24.90 7.74
CA GLY A 201 -5.17 25.99 7.78
C GLY A 201 -6.06 25.99 9.02
N ARG A 202 -6.14 24.87 9.76
CA ARG A 202 -6.79 24.83 11.08
C ARG A 202 -5.77 24.88 12.25
N ARG A 203 -4.52 24.44 12.03
CA ARG A 203 -3.32 24.73 12.86
C ARG A 203 -2.04 24.50 12.05
N GLY A 204 -0.99 25.33 12.29
CA GLY A 204 0.27 25.25 11.55
C GLY A 204 1.18 24.15 12.11
N GLY A 205 1.22 23.00 11.47
CA GLY A 205 2.29 22.02 11.59
C GLY A 205 3.18 22.04 10.35
N LEU A 206 4.50 22.11 10.50
CA LEU A 206 5.46 22.21 9.39
C LEU A 206 5.40 21.01 8.43
N LEU A 207 5.13 19.81 8.95
CA LEU A 207 5.15 18.57 8.17
C LEU A 207 4.01 18.46 7.14
N TRP A 208 2.87 19.07 7.39
CA TRP A 208 1.68 18.96 6.55
C TRP A 208 1.74 19.78 5.25
N ASN A 209 2.48 20.89 5.23
CA ASN A 209 2.54 21.75 4.05
C ASN A 209 3.44 21.18 2.95
N GLU A 210 4.45 20.39 3.30
CA GLU A 210 5.41 19.83 2.34
C GLU A 210 4.97 18.46 1.79
N TRP A 211 4.20 17.69 2.53
CA TRP A 211 3.86 16.29 2.20
C TRP A 211 2.52 16.10 1.50
N GLY A 212 1.64 17.12 1.44
CA GLY A 212 0.35 17.06 0.76
C GLY A 212 -0.57 15.90 1.21
N PRO A 213 -0.83 15.70 2.52
CA PRO A 213 -1.60 14.57 3.02
C PRO A 213 -3.02 14.60 2.47
N LEU A 214 -3.55 13.44 2.09
CA LEU A 214 -4.93 13.25 1.64
C LEU A 214 -5.76 12.48 2.67
N ALA A 215 -5.19 11.49 3.33
CA ALA A 215 -5.93 10.57 4.20
C ALA A 215 -6.71 11.31 5.28
N LEU A 216 -6.04 12.16 6.06
CA LEU A 216 -6.66 12.81 7.20
C LEU A 216 -7.74 13.84 6.82
N PRO A 217 -7.53 14.75 5.86
CA PRO A 217 -8.60 15.64 5.38
C PRO A 217 -9.83 14.90 4.87
N GLU A 218 -9.65 13.84 4.07
CA GLU A 218 -10.75 13.04 3.53
C GLU A 218 -11.48 12.26 4.64
N ARG A 219 -10.75 11.71 5.61
CA ARG A 219 -11.31 11.01 6.76
C ARG A 219 -12.16 11.92 7.63
N LEU A 220 -11.64 13.12 7.96
CA LEU A 220 -12.39 14.14 8.70
C LEU A 220 -13.62 14.62 7.94
N GLU A 221 -13.50 14.84 6.63
CA GLU A 221 -14.64 15.17 5.77
C GLU A 221 -15.77 14.12 5.89
N GLY A 222 -15.39 12.84 5.86
CA GLY A 222 -16.33 11.73 6.02
C GLY A 222 -17.01 11.74 7.39
N ILE A 223 -16.25 11.91 8.47
CA ILE A 223 -16.76 11.99 9.85
C ILE A 223 -17.74 13.17 9.98
N GLU A 224 -17.33 14.36 9.58
CA GLU A 224 -18.13 15.58 9.69
C GLU A 224 -19.43 15.49 8.87
N ARG A 225 -19.38 14.95 7.66
CA ARG A 225 -20.57 14.74 6.82
C ARG A 225 -21.58 13.77 7.45
N GLU A 226 -21.11 12.66 7.99
CA GLU A 226 -22.01 11.68 8.61
C GLU A 226 -22.63 12.21 9.89
N LEU A 227 -21.86 12.86 10.76
CA LEU A 227 -22.37 13.51 11.95
C LEU A 227 -23.41 14.59 11.58
N ALA A 228 -23.10 15.45 10.61
CA ALA A 228 -24.02 16.49 10.16
C ALA A 228 -25.34 15.94 9.60
N SER A 229 -25.30 14.78 8.92
CA SER A 229 -26.53 14.12 8.43
C SER A 229 -27.46 13.67 9.54
N SER A 230 -26.93 13.49 10.76
CA SER A 230 -27.66 13.16 11.98
C SER A 230 -27.92 14.37 12.88
N GLY A 231 -27.62 15.59 12.40
CA GLY A 231 -27.76 16.82 13.18
C GLY A 231 -26.71 17.01 14.25
N LEU A 232 -25.57 16.30 14.14
CA LEU A 232 -24.49 16.28 15.11
C LEU A 232 -23.24 16.98 14.56
N SER A 233 -22.27 17.21 15.43
CA SER A 233 -20.93 17.69 15.07
C SER A 233 -19.90 17.12 16.02
N LEU A 234 -18.61 17.17 15.63
CA LEU A 234 -17.53 16.93 16.57
C LEU A 234 -17.57 17.98 17.70
N ALA A 235 -17.46 17.53 18.95
CA ALA A 235 -17.37 18.39 20.11
C ALA A 235 -16.02 19.16 20.13
N GLY A 236 -15.00 18.59 19.50
CA GLY A 236 -13.70 19.22 19.33
C GLY A 236 -12.62 18.26 18.84
N HIS A 237 -11.39 18.77 18.91
CA HIS A 237 -10.20 18.03 18.48
C HIS A 237 -9.16 18.03 19.60
N ALA A 238 -8.57 16.87 19.86
CA ALA A 238 -7.39 16.72 20.70
C ALA A 238 -6.17 16.54 19.79
N ALA A 239 -5.37 17.60 19.65
CA ALA A 239 -4.20 17.57 18.76
C ALA A 239 -3.15 16.58 19.30
N VAL A 240 -2.65 15.75 18.41
CA VAL A 240 -1.49 14.89 18.63
C VAL A 240 -0.28 15.64 18.09
N ASP A 241 0.69 15.90 18.96
CA ASP A 241 1.93 16.57 18.58
C ASP A 241 2.92 15.51 18.07
N ASP A 242 3.76 15.88 17.10
CA ASP A 242 4.80 15.04 16.51
C ASP A 242 4.26 13.75 15.85
N ASP A 243 4.76 12.57 16.24
CA ASP A 243 4.42 11.28 15.65
C ASP A 243 3.05 10.75 16.13
N TRP A 244 2.36 10.04 15.26
CA TRP A 244 1.09 9.38 15.59
C TRP A 244 1.32 8.05 16.32
N ASP A 245 1.89 8.13 17.49
CA ASP A 245 2.23 7.01 18.35
C ASP A 245 1.44 7.00 19.68
N ALA A 246 1.61 5.94 20.45
CA ALA A 246 0.88 5.78 21.71
C ALA A 246 1.28 6.83 22.78
N PRO A 247 2.56 7.18 22.97
CA PRO A 247 2.95 8.25 23.90
C PRO A 247 2.31 9.60 23.59
N ASN A 248 2.27 10.00 22.31
CA ASN A 248 1.68 11.26 21.88
C ASN A 248 0.14 11.24 22.00
N GLY A 249 -0.49 10.12 21.62
CA GLY A 249 -1.92 9.89 21.83
C GLY A 249 -2.32 9.96 23.29
N GLN A 250 -1.52 9.38 24.19
CA GLN A 250 -1.73 9.46 25.63
C GLN A 250 -1.70 10.92 26.12
N ARG A 251 -0.66 11.67 25.76
CA ARG A 251 -0.55 13.09 26.16
C ARG A 251 -1.71 13.95 25.64
N ALA A 252 -2.16 13.69 24.42
CA ALA A 252 -3.29 14.42 23.82
C ALA A 252 -4.57 14.21 24.62
N VAL A 253 -4.89 12.97 25.01
CA VAL A 253 -6.10 12.66 25.78
C VAL A 253 -5.94 13.11 27.25
N GLU A 254 -4.76 13.01 27.87
CA GLU A 254 -4.52 13.56 29.21
C GLU A 254 -4.79 15.06 29.26
N ARG A 255 -4.29 15.83 28.27
CA ARG A 255 -4.58 17.28 28.14
C ARG A 255 -6.07 17.53 27.98
N LEU A 256 -6.73 16.78 27.10
CA LEU A 256 -8.16 16.89 26.87
C LEU A 256 -8.98 16.75 28.17
N LEU A 257 -8.65 15.75 28.99
CA LEU A 257 -9.34 15.50 30.27
C LEU A 257 -9.00 16.56 31.32
N GLN A 258 -7.75 17.04 31.37
CA GLN A 258 -7.30 18.12 32.27
C GLN A 258 -8.00 19.45 31.96
N ASP A 259 -8.27 19.72 30.68
CA ASP A 259 -9.01 20.90 30.23
C ASP A 259 -10.52 20.81 30.55
N GLY A 260 -10.94 19.73 31.22
CA GLY A 260 -12.31 19.54 31.69
C GLY A 260 -13.27 18.95 30.66
N ALA A 261 -12.76 18.51 29.50
CA ALA A 261 -13.63 17.82 28.52
C ALA A 261 -14.15 16.49 29.09
N ARG A 262 -15.35 16.13 28.67
CA ARG A 262 -16.02 14.87 29.02
C ARG A 262 -16.47 14.19 27.73
N PRO A 263 -15.52 13.53 26.99
CA PRO A 263 -15.89 12.85 25.76
C PRO A 263 -16.82 11.66 26.02
N SER A 264 -17.85 11.53 25.21
CA SER A 264 -18.64 10.30 25.13
C SER A 264 -17.98 9.29 24.18
N ALA A 265 -17.24 9.79 23.19
CA ALA A 265 -16.49 8.98 22.26
C ALA A 265 -15.21 9.68 21.74
N LEU A 266 -14.19 8.88 21.44
CA LEU A 266 -12.95 9.29 20.80
C LEU A 266 -12.80 8.58 19.45
N ILE A 267 -12.63 9.35 18.38
CA ILE A 267 -12.21 8.85 17.07
C ILE A 267 -10.72 9.16 16.95
N CYS A 268 -9.86 8.16 17.09
CA CYS A 268 -8.41 8.32 17.03
C CYS A 268 -7.91 8.16 15.58
N VAL A 269 -6.92 8.98 15.19
CA VAL A 269 -6.37 8.98 13.83
C VAL A 269 -5.82 7.63 13.39
N ASN A 270 -5.30 6.84 14.32
CA ASN A 270 -4.84 5.47 14.10
C ASN A 270 -4.91 4.62 15.39
N ASP A 271 -4.62 3.32 15.28
CA ASP A 271 -4.65 2.38 16.40
C ASP A 271 -3.56 2.66 17.46
N ALA A 272 -2.42 3.21 17.06
CA ALA A 272 -1.34 3.55 18.00
C ALA A 272 -1.75 4.72 18.90
N VAL A 273 -2.34 5.76 18.32
CA VAL A 273 -2.93 6.89 19.07
C VAL A 273 -4.09 6.40 19.96
N ALA A 274 -4.93 5.49 19.45
CA ALA A 274 -5.98 4.88 20.27
C ALA A 274 -5.42 4.11 21.47
N ALA A 275 -4.33 3.37 21.31
CA ALA A 275 -3.66 2.70 22.44
C ALA A 275 -3.15 3.71 23.48
N GLY A 276 -2.65 4.87 23.04
CA GLY A 276 -2.33 5.99 23.92
C GLY A 276 -3.55 6.53 24.65
N ALA A 277 -4.67 6.70 23.93
CA ALA A 277 -5.94 7.12 24.54
C ALA A 277 -6.41 6.14 25.63
N TYR A 278 -6.32 4.82 25.39
CA TYR A 278 -6.61 3.79 26.41
C TYR A 278 -5.81 4.00 27.68
N ARG A 279 -4.49 4.26 27.54
CA ARG A 279 -3.62 4.47 28.71
C ARG A 279 -4.04 5.71 29.51
N ALA A 280 -4.34 6.81 28.84
CA ALA A 280 -4.81 8.03 29.48
C ALA A 280 -6.16 7.83 30.19
N LEU A 281 -7.11 7.17 29.55
CA LEU A 281 -8.43 6.87 30.08
C LEU A 281 -8.34 5.95 31.30
N HIS A 282 -7.57 4.85 31.23
CA HIS A 282 -7.38 3.95 32.36
C HIS A 282 -6.69 4.65 33.55
N ALA A 283 -5.71 5.53 33.30
CA ALA A 283 -5.06 6.31 34.34
C ALA A 283 -6.03 7.30 35.04
N ALA A 284 -7.04 7.74 34.30
CA ALA A 284 -8.12 8.59 34.83
C ALA A 284 -9.31 7.79 35.38
N GLU A 285 -9.21 6.46 35.47
CA GLU A 285 -10.26 5.53 35.94
C GLU A 285 -11.53 5.52 35.06
N TRP A 286 -11.41 5.88 33.79
CA TRP A 286 -12.52 5.77 32.84
C TRP A 286 -12.57 4.38 32.21
N ARG A 287 -13.78 3.83 32.08
CA ARG A 287 -14.03 2.51 31.51
C ARG A 287 -14.40 2.63 30.04
N ILE A 288 -13.77 1.80 29.24
CA ILE A 288 -14.08 1.63 27.83
C ILE A 288 -14.89 0.31 27.70
N PRO A 289 -16.08 0.30 27.05
CA PRO A 289 -16.76 1.44 26.43
C PRO A 289 -17.74 2.17 27.38
N ASP A 290 -17.89 1.77 28.64
CA ASP A 290 -18.97 2.21 29.53
C ASP A 290 -19.02 3.72 29.75
N ASP A 291 -17.87 4.37 29.95
CA ASP A 291 -17.77 5.80 30.16
C ASP A 291 -17.38 6.55 28.88
N VAL A 292 -16.66 5.90 27.94
CA VAL A 292 -16.23 6.48 26.67
C VAL A 292 -15.98 5.40 25.62
N SER A 293 -16.55 5.56 24.43
CA SER A 293 -16.25 4.72 23.27
C SER A 293 -14.97 5.16 22.58
N VAL A 294 -14.22 4.22 22.00
CA VAL A 294 -12.98 4.52 21.24
C VAL A 294 -13.00 3.79 19.90
N ILE A 295 -12.72 4.51 18.82
CA ILE A 295 -12.52 3.95 17.47
C ILE A 295 -11.12 4.34 16.97
N GLY A 296 -10.43 3.39 16.32
CA GLY A 296 -9.16 3.61 15.64
C GLY A 296 -9.23 3.38 14.14
N PHE A 297 -8.09 3.56 13.49
CA PHE A 297 -7.86 3.23 12.09
C PHE A 297 -6.54 2.46 11.99
N ASP A 298 -6.31 1.81 10.88
CA ASP A 298 -5.25 0.92 10.40
C ASP A 298 -5.66 -0.57 10.42
N GLY A 299 -6.46 -1.03 11.38
CA GLY A 299 -6.77 -2.44 11.58
C GLY A 299 -5.50 -3.24 11.93
N SER A 300 -4.64 -2.65 12.73
CA SER A 300 -3.36 -3.25 13.12
C SER A 300 -3.56 -4.38 14.13
N PRO A 301 -2.58 -5.30 14.28
CA PRO A 301 -2.64 -6.32 15.33
C PRO A 301 -2.80 -5.74 16.74
N LEU A 302 -2.36 -4.50 16.95
CA LEU A 302 -2.49 -3.78 18.22
C LEU A 302 -3.95 -3.63 18.63
N ALA A 303 -4.87 -3.40 17.68
CA ALA A 303 -6.30 -3.26 17.98
C ALA A 303 -6.89 -4.48 18.70
N GLY A 304 -6.46 -5.69 18.31
CA GLY A 304 -6.87 -6.93 18.97
C GLY A 304 -6.18 -7.23 20.30
N MET A 305 -5.11 -6.51 20.62
CA MET A 305 -4.34 -6.68 21.88
C MET A 305 -4.78 -5.72 22.99
N LEU A 306 -5.57 -4.71 22.65
CA LEU A 306 -6.13 -3.79 23.64
C LEU A 306 -7.26 -4.47 24.42
N GLU A 307 -7.48 -4.03 25.67
CA GLU A 307 -8.54 -4.54 26.54
C GLU A 307 -9.41 -3.35 27.00
N PRO A 308 -10.68 -3.31 26.60
CA PRO A 308 -11.34 -4.18 25.61
C PRO A 308 -10.74 -4.03 24.20
N SER A 309 -10.96 -5.02 23.31
CA SER A 309 -10.45 -4.96 21.95
C SER A 309 -10.98 -3.73 21.20
N LEU A 310 -10.11 -3.07 20.45
CA LEU A 310 -10.43 -1.83 19.73
C LEU A 310 -11.25 -2.09 18.46
N THR A 311 -12.34 -1.38 18.28
CA THR A 311 -13.00 -1.24 16.98
C THR A 311 -12.12 -0.38 16.09
N SER A 312 -11.69 -0.93 14.95
CA SER A 312 -10.76 -0.26 14.04
C SER A 312 -11.18 -0.41 12.58
N ILE A 313 -10.94 0.63 11.78
CA ILE A 313 -11.20 0.63 10.34
C ILE A 313 -9.89 0.35 9.61
N SER A 314 -9.83 -0.80 8.93
CA SER A 314 -8.60 -1.37 8.39
C SER A 314 -8.21 -0.76 7.06
N LEU A 315 -6.96 -0.33 6.94
CA LEU A 315 -6.36 0.05 5.66
C LEU A 315 -6.18 -1.19 4.76
N PRO A 316 -6.71 -1.18 3.54
CA PRO A 316 -6.74 -2.37 2.67
C PRO A 316 -5.42 -2.54 1.88
N HIS A 317 -4.26 -2.46 2.54
CA HIS A 317 -2.95 -2.37 1.90
C HIS A 317 -2.68 -3.48 0.87
N GLU A 318 -3.03 -4.74 1.18
CA GLU A 318 -2.82 -5.85 0.26
C GLU A 318 -3.72 -5.73 -0.98
N ASP A 319 -4.98 -5.30 -0.80
CA ASP A 319 -5.91 -5.08 -1.89
C ASP A 319 -5.50 -3.89 -2.77
N LEU A 320 -4.99 -2.82 -2.15
CA LEU A 320 -4.41 -1.67 -2.88
C LEU A 320 -3.29 -2.14 -3.83
N GLY A 321 -2.32 -2.89 -3.33
CA GLY A 321 -1.22 -3.40 -4.15
C GLY A 321 -1.68 -4.33 -5.27
N ARG A 322 -2.62 -5.24 -4.97
CA ARG A 322 -3.22 -6.14 -5.96
C ARG A 322 -3.91 -5.37 -7.08
N ARG A 323 -4.72 -4.36 -6.74
CA ARG A 323 -5.45 -3.53 -7.71
C ARG A 323 -4.50 -2.69 -8.56
N ALA A 324 -3.48 -2.07 -7.96
CA ALA A 324 -2.49 -1.31 -8.70
C ALA A 324 -1.77 -2.18 -9.75
N ALA A 325 -1.34 -3.39 -9.39
CA ALA A 325 -0.76 -4.33 -10.34
C ALA A 325 -1.75 -4.74 -11.43
N THR A 326 -3.02 -4.98 -11.09
CA THR A 326 -4.08 -5.33 -12.06
C THR A 326 -4.33 -4.20 -13.05
N LEU A 327 -4.41 -2.96 -12.56
CA LEU A 327 -4.57 -1.77 -13.41
C LEU A 327 -3.36 -1.56 -14.32
N LEU A 328 -2.16 -1.75 -13.81
CA LEU A 328 -0.94 -1.63 -14.60
C LEU A 328 -0.90 -2.64 -15.76
N LEU A 329 -1.47 -3.82 -15.57
CA LEU A 329 -1.51 -4.89 -16.58
C LEU A 329 -2.74 -4.83 -17.50
N SER A 330 -3.72 -3.98 -17.20
CA SER A 330 -4.89 -3.80 -18.07
C SER A 330 -4.50 -3.01 -19.33
N ASP A 331 -5.22 -3.13 -20.43
CA ASP A 331 -4.97 -2.31 -21.64
C ASP A 331 -5.56 -0.89 -21.51
N ASP A 332 -6.35 -0.64 -20.48
CA ASP A 332 -6.99 0.64 -20.22
C ASP A 332 -6.05 1.57 -19.42
N ALA A 333 -5.62 2.66 -20.07
CA ALA A 333 -4.78 3.69 -19.49
C ALA A 333 -5.57 4.98 -19.18
N THR A 334 -6.91 4.92 -19.21
CA THR A 334 -7.74 6.10 -18.93
C THR A 334 -7.49 6.59 -17.50
N PRO A 335 -7.19 7.88 -17.31
CA PRO A 335 -7.01 8.46 -15.99
C PRO A 335 -8.22 8.21 -15.10
N ARG A 336 -7.99 7.67 -13.91
CA ARG A 336 -9.02 7.39 -12.91
C ARG A 336 -8.43 7.13 -11.55
N VAL A 337 -9.23 7.40 -10.55
CA VAL A 337 -8.90 7.07 -9.16
C VAL A 337 -9.78 5.92 -8.70
N GLU A 338 -9.18 4.79 -8.44
CA GLU A 338 -9.86 3.66 -7.81
C GLU A 338 -9.75 3.79 -6.29
N ARG A 339 -10.91 3.99 -5.63
CA ARG A 339 -11.00 4.03 -4.18
C ARG A 339 -11.32 2.64 -3.64
N VAL A 340 -10.51 2.18 -2.70
CA VAL A 340 -10.63 0.84 -2.12
C VAL A 340 -11.27 0.95 -0.74
N ARG A 341 -12.43 0.28 -0.59
CA ARG A 341 -13.17 0.28 0.68
C ARG A 341 -12.31 -0.24 1.82
N MET A 342 -12.39 0.44 2.95
CA MET A 342 -11.77 0.07 4.21
C MET A 342 -12.75 -0.76 5.05
N ALA A 343 -12.30 -1.94 5.51
CA ALA A 343 -13.15 -2.84 6.29
C ALA A 343 -13.20 -2.43 7.75
N VAL A 344 -14.38 -2.52 8.36
CA VAL A 344 -14.54 -2.34 9.80
C VAL A 344 -14.24 -3.66 10.51
N HIS A 345 -13.34 -3.64 11.47
CA HIS A 345 -13.11 -4.70 12.45
C HIS A 345 -13.74 -4.30 13.78
N LEU A 346 -14.89 -4.91 14.08
CA LEU A 346 -15.58 -4.64 15.33
C LEU A 346 -14.84 -5.27 16.50
N GLY A 347 -14.47 -4.44 17.45
CA GLY A 347 -14.01 -4.81 18.78
C GLY A 347 -15.11 -4.58 19.82
N ALA A 348 -14.72 -4.50 21.08
CA ALA A 348 -15.59 -4.26 22.21
C ALA A 348 -15.47 -2.82 22.78
N SER A 349 -14.81 -1.91 22.03
CA SER A 349 -14.52 -0.54 22.47
C SER A 349 -15.61 0.49 22.18
N VAL A 350 -16.70 0.08 21.53
CA VAL A 350 -17.85 0.94 21.22
C VAL A 350 -19.08 0.40 21.94
N GLY A 351 -19.72 1.25 22.71
CA GLY A 351 -20.94 0.94 23.46
C GLY A 351 -21.90 2.11 23.49
N SER A 352 -23.09 1.92 24.08
CA SER A 352 -24.05 3.01 24.27
C SER A 352 -23.55 3.96 25.36
N PRO A 353 -23.62 5.28 25.16
CA PRO A 353 -23.25 6.24 26.18
C PRO A 353 -24.12 6.08 27.43
N THR A 354 -23.47 6.09 28.61
CA THR A 354 -24.14 5.94 29.90
C THR A 354 -24.55 7.28 30.52
N ARG A 355 -24.30 8.40 29.86
CA ARG A 355 -24.62 9.76 30.32
C ARG A 355 -25.34 10.57 29.27
#